data_8a21e5bffe6c2bb56b12ce5b4dd4740b
#
_entry.id   8a21e5bffe6c2bb56b12ce5b4dd4740b
#
_cell.length_a   1.000
_cell.length_b   1.000
_cell.length_c   1.000
_cell.angle_alpha   90.00
_cell.angle_beta   90.00
_cell.angle_gamma   90.00
#
_symmetry.space_group_name_H-M   'P 1'
#
loop_
_entity.id
_entity.type
_entity.pdbx_description
1 polymer ?
#
loop_
_entity_poly.entity_id
_entity_poly.type
_entity_poly.pdbx_seq_one_letter_code
_entity_poly.pdbx_strand_id
1 'polypeptide(L)'
;MSEEQRYIVTARKWRPLRFSDVVGQEHITTTLKNAIGTGRIHHAYLFTGPRGVGKTTCARILARALNCTNSVDHEPCNACPSCTDMLDGRSVDIIEIDGASNNSVDDVRKLRDNAKYAPMSGRYKMYIIDEVHMLSTAAFNALLKTLEEPPEHLIFVFATTEIHKVPATILSRCQRFDFRRMEIETITGHLRHIADVEGIEVDDASLVSVAKKADGSMRDSQSIFDQVVSFCGKSITISDVSAALHLIDLDFFFALSEAVRLHDVPKMFHLARQVVQRGYDLQECLIGLLEHFRNILTVITTQGTGLIEESASDLDRYTAEASLFTKADVLRIMAFITQGEAVLRQNPPQPRVRFEFTLVQLASMDSAVDLGRVLAQIGSTGQGVPRTIPPPPSIPSSASQNIVGGVAAAQPLPIRIGNPVVVRAHQAPVNSMTSGNLAKRWADVLESLPEHLSFVRSSVKQNMLTVDFTDVGIVLRPQAEIVHHRLDDKLPALKAHLVATYGVALGVQLVMPRAVERATPTNDNGAPASSSQVPAAIDEDLLPIERTLIDLFKARRASTPGN
;
A
#
# COMPACT_ATOMS: atom_id res chain seq x y z
N MET A 1 15.68 -15.71 -46.95
CA MET A 1 15.57 -14.61 -46.00
C MET A 1 14.96 -15.21 -44.74
N SER A 2 15.76 -15.41 -43.70
CA SER A 2 15.33 -15.97 -42.43
C SER A 2 14.37 -14.97 -41.79
N GLU A 3 13.13 -15.39 -41.47
CA GLU A 3 12.26 -14.65 -40.56
C GLU A 3 13.03 -14.44 -39.27
N GLU A 4 13.38 -13.20 -38.97
CA GLU A 4 13.88 -12.82 -37.66
C GLU A 4 12.80 -13.20 -36.65
N GLN A 5 13.01 -14.28 -35.92
CA GLN A 5 12.13 -14.68 -34.82
C GLN A 5 12.18 -13.56 -33.80
N ARG A 6 11.14 -12.73 -33.80
CA ARG A 6 10.92 -11.72 -32.73
C ARG A 6 10.96 -12.45 -31.38
N TYR A 7 11.87 -12.02 -30.53
CA TYR A 7 11.94 -12.52 -29.16
C TYR A 7 10.59 -12.36 -28.45
N ILE A 8 10.05 -13.46 -27.95
CA ILE A 8 8.81 -13.49 -27.16
C ILE A 8 9.19 -13.74 -25.71
N VAL A 9 8.82 -12.83 -24.83
CA VAL A 9 9.05 -12.91 -23.37
C VAL A 9 8.49 -14.23 -22.83
N THR A 10 9.24 -14.91 -21.96
CA THR A 10 8.90 -16.23 -21.37
C THR A 10 7.51 -16.23 -20.75
N ALA A 11 7.12 -15.19 -20.01
CA ALA A 11 5.79 -15.05 -19.42
C ALA A 11 4.63 -15.04 -20.45
N ARG A 12 4.90 -14.73 -21.71
CA ARG A 12 3.92 -14.83 -22.80
C ARG A 12 4.02 -16.16 -23.54
N LYS A 13 5.22 -16.65 -23.83
CA LYS A 13 5.48 -17.91 -24.52
C LYS A 13 4.97 -19.12 -23.74
N TRP A 14 5.19 -19.13 -22.43
CA TRP A 14 4.82 -20.21 -21.50
C TRP A 14 3.48 -19.99 -20.79
N ARG A 15 2.63 -19.08 -21.32
CA ARG A 15 1.30 -18.91 -20.75
C ARG A 15 0.47 -20.17 -20.96
N PRO A 16 -0.12 -20.78 -19.90
CA PRO A 16 -0.94 -21.97 -19.99
C PRO A 16 -2.06 -21.86 -21.02
N LEU A 17 -2.20 -22.89 -21.84
CA LEU A 17 -3.21 -22.99 -22.87
C LEU A 17 -4.37 -23.92 -22.48
N ARG A 18 -4.19 -24.77 -21.48
CA ARG A 18 -5.17 -25.72 -20.95
C ARG A 18 -5.22 -25.61 -19.43
N PHE A 19 -6.28 -26.12 -18.80
CA PHE A 19 -6.36 -26.18 -17.35
C PHE A 19 -5.29 -27.10 -16.76
N SER A 20 -4.94 -28.20 -17.48
CA SER A 20 -3.85 -29.13 -17.12
C SER A 20 -2.48 -28.46 -17.04
N ASP A 21 -2.27 -27.36 -17.76
CA ASP A 21 -0.99 -26.66 -17.81
C ASP A 21 -0.87 -25.61 -16.68
N VAL A 22 -1.99 -25.35 -15.97
CA VAL A 22 -2.02 -24.37 -14.86
C VAL A 22 -1.46 -25.04 -13.60
N VAL A 23 -0.35 -24.55 -13.11
CA VAL A 23 0.36 -25.08 -11.95
C VAL A 23 -0.06 -24.37 -10.68
N GLY A 24 -0.15 -25.11 -9.56
CA GLY A 24 -0.39 -24.56 -8.21
C GLY A 24 -1.81 -24.03 -7.94
N GLN A 25 -2.77 -24.27 -8.87
CA GLN A 25 -4.17 -23.85 -8.73
C GLN A 25 -5.15 -24.99 -9.02
N GLU A 26 -4.78 -26.22 -8.68
CA GLU A 26 -5.54 -27.45 -9.01
C GLU A 26 -6.96 -27.43 -8.49
N HIS A 27 -7.18 -26.83 -7.30
CA HIS A 27 -8.51 -26.69 -6.70
C HIS A 27 -9.46 -25.83 -7.54
N ILE A 28 -8.93 -24.84 -8.26
CA ILE A 28 -9.70 -23.97 -9.18
C ILE A 28 -9.95 -24.67 -10.50
N THR A 29 -8.88 -25.19 -11.13
CA THR A 29 -8.96 -25.83 -12.43
C THR A 29 -9.87 -27.04 -12.42
N THR A 30 -9.80 -27.88 -11.37
CA THR A 30 -10.68 -29.04 -11.17
C THR A 30 -12.16 -28.58 -11.01
N THR A 31 -12.41 -27.54 -10.22
CA THR A 31 -13.77 -27.03 -10.02
C THR A 31 -14.36 -26.49 -11.33
N LEU A 32 -13.57 -25.74 -12.11
CA LEU A 32 -14.01 -25.19 -13.40
C LEU A 32 -14.28 -26.32 -14.43
N LYS A 33 -13.40 -27.33 -14.50
CA LYS A 33 -13.61 -28.52 -15.37
C LYS A 33 -14.88 -29.28 -15.01
N ASN A 34 -15.13 -29.48 -13.71
CA ASN A 34 -16.34 -30.14 -13.23
C ASN A 34 -17.62 -29.30 -13.56
N ALA A 35 -17.55 -27.97 -13.44
CA ALA A 35 -18.65 -27.10 -13.82
C ALA A 35 -18.98 -27.21 -15.32
N ILE A 36 -17.95 -27.23 -16.18
CA ILE A 36 -18.11 -27.42 -17.61
C ILE A 36 -18.71 -28.80 -17.91
N GLY A 37 -18.20 -29.87 -17.31
CA GLY A 37 -18.64 -31.24 -17.53
C GLY A 37 -20.09 -31.50 -17.07
N THR A 38 -20.51 -30.86 -16.00
CA THR A 38 -21.90 -30.98 -15.50
C THR A 38 -22.86 -29.99 -16.13
N GLY A 39 -22.40 -29.07 -16.98
CA GLY A 39 -23.20 -28.01 -17.58
C GLY A 39 -23.69 -26.94 -16.59
N ARG A 40 -23.17 -26.92 -15.36
CA ARG A 40 -23.52 -25.95 -14.31
C ARG A 40 -22.66 -24.71 -14.42
N ILE A 41 -22.87 -23.95 -15.49
CA ILE A 41 -22.11 -22.72 -15.76
C ILE A 41 -22.81 -21.54 -15.08
N HIS A 42 -22.07 -20.81 -14.23
CA HIS A 42 -22.57 -19.59 -13.60
C HIS A 42 -22.45 -18.41 -14.56
N HIS A 43 -23.38 -17.44 -14.46
CA HIS A 43 -23.36 -16.24 -15.33
C HIS A 43 -22.25 -15.23 -14.96
N ALA A 44 -21.69 -15.30 -13.74
CA ALA A 44 -20.62 -14.41 -13.30
C ALA A 44 -19.63 -15.13 -12.38
N TYR A 45 -18.37 -15.02 -12.70
CA TYR A 45 -17.24 -15.54 -11.94
C TYR A 45 -16.41 -14.38 -11.39
N LEU A 46 -15.87 -14.53 -10.17
CA LEU A 46 -14.94 -13.58 -9.58
C LEU A 46 -13.66 -14.31 -9.20
N PHE A 47 -12.56 -14.02 -9.89
CA PHE A 47 -11.25 -14.54 -9.62
C PHE A 47 -10.48 -13.53 -8.78
N THR A 48 -10.15 -13.89 -7.54
CA THR A 48 -9.46 -13.01 -6.59
C THR A 48 -8.14 -13.62 -6.14
N GLY A 49 -7.16 -12.81 -5.85
CA GLY A 49 -5.85 -13.24 -5.37
C GLY A 49 -4.70 -12.38 -5.85
N PRO A 50 -3.46 -12.64 -5.42
CA PRO A 50 -2.28 -11.86 -5.76
C PRO A 50 -2.06 -11.69 -7.26
N ARG A 51 -1.19 -10.74 -7.64
CA ARG A 51 -0.79 -10.55 -9.04
C ARG A 51 0.01 -11.76 -9.53
N GLY A 52 -0.12 -12.09 -10.82
CA GLY A 52 0.74 -13.07 -11.49
C GLY A 52 0.47 -14.55 -11.18
N VAL A 53 -0.59 -14.88 -10.41
CA VAL A 53 -0.95 -16.26 -10.01
C VAL A 53 -1.86 -17.00 -11.01
N GLY A 54 -2.19 -16.39 -12.17
CA GLY A 54 -2.93 -17.06 -13.25
C GLY A 54 -4.41 -16.69 -13.38
N LYS A 55 -4.96 -15.68 -12.68
CA LYS A 55 -6.38 -15.26 -12.76
C LYS A 55 -6.87 -15.06 -14.20
N THR A 56 -6.26 -14.13 -14.92
CA THR A 56 -6.61 -13.81 -16.31
C THR A 56 -6.34 -14.98 -17.26
N THR A 57 -5.31 -15.79 -16.98
CA THR A 57 -5.01 -17.00 -17.74
C THR A 57 -6.13 -18.03 -17.61
N CYS A 58 -6.58 -18.33 -16.40
CA CYS A 58 -7.72 -19.24 -16.17
C CYS A 58 -9.02 -18.69 -16.77
N ALA A 59 -9.24 -17.37 -16.74
CA ALA A 59 -10.38 -16.73 -17.42
C ALA A 59 -10.36 -16.98 -18.93
N ARG A 60 -9.21 -16.83 -19.56
CA ARG A 60 -9.03 -17.09 -21.00
C ARG A 60 -9.18 -18.58 -21.36
N ILE A 61 -8.69 -19.50 -20.50
CA ILE A 61 -8.88 -20.93 -20.70
C ILE A 61 -10.36 -21.30 -20.57
N LEU A 62 -11.05 -20.78 -19.56
CA LEU A 62 -12.50 -20.97 -19.37
C LEU A 62 -13.28 -20.51 -20.59
N ALA A 63 -12.98 -19.32 -21.11
CA ALA A 63 -13.64 -18.76 -22.27
C ALA A 63 -13.47 -19.62 -23.52
N ARG A 64 -12.25 -20.12 -23.76
CA ARG A 64 -11.99 -21.07 -24.86
C ARG A 64 -12.68 -22.40 -24.66
N ALA A 65 -12.65 -22.96 -23.45
CA ALA A 65 -13.26 -24.25 -23.15
C ALA A 65 -14.78 -24.24 -23.37
N LEU A 66 -15.46 -23.16 -22.97
CA LEU A 66 -16.91 -22.99 -23.12
C LEU A 66 -17.34 -22.78 -24.57
N ASN A 67 -16.51 -22.18 -25.40
CA ASN A 67 -16.80 -21.91 -26.83
C ASN A 67 -16.08 -22.89 -27.78
N CYS A 68 -15.37 -23.90 -27.24
CA CYS A 68 -14.66 -24.87 -28.04
C CYS A 68 -15.61 -25.87 -28.70
N THR A 69 -15.49 -26.05 -30.02
CA THR A 69 -16.31 -27.02 -30.77
C THR A 69 -15.83 -28.46 -30.63
N ASN A 70 -14.52 -28.66 -30.29
CA ASN A 70 -13.86 -29.97 -30.22
C ASN A 70 -13.19 -30.14 -28.85
N SER A 71 -13.94 -29.87 -27.78
CA SER A 71 -13.44 -30.03 -26.40
C SER A 71 -13.22 -31.52 -26.08
N VAL A 72 -12.07 -31.85 -25.49
CA VAL A 72 -11.74 -33.19 -24.97
C VAL A 72 -11.48 -33.04 -23.48
N ASP A 73 -12.09 -33.85 -22.65
CA ASP A 73 -11.98 -33.80 -21.18
C ASP A 73 -12.25 -32.40 -20.58
N HIS A 74 -13.17 -31.67 -21.21
CA HIS A 74 -13.53 -30.29 -20.84
C HIS A 74 -12.38 -29.28 -20.99
N GLU A 75 -11.32 -29.64 -21.73
CA GLU A 75 -10.22 -28.77 -22.11
C GLU A 75 -10.44 -28.16 -23.49
N PRO A 76 -9.96 -26.92 -23.75
CA PRO A 76 -10.01 -26.34 -25.08
C PRO A 76 -9.04 -27.06 -26.03
N CYS A 77 -9.48 -27.33 -27.26
CA CYS A 77 -8.63 -28.01 -28.26
C CYS A 77 -7.50 -27.13 -28.79
N ASN A 78 -7.58 -25.81 -28.65
CA ASN A 78 -6.65 -24.79 -29.14
C ASN A 78 -6.41 -24.80 -30.68
N ALA A 79 -7.23 -25.52 -31.44
CA ALA A 79 -7.08 -25.70 -32.88
C ALA A 79 -8.33 -25.36 -33.70
N CYS A 80 -9.53 -25.34 -33.07
CA CYS A 80 -10.75 -24.96 -33.78
C CYS A 80 -10.82 -23.43 -34.02
N PRO A 81 -11.63 -22.94 -34.96
CA PRO A 81 -11.72 -21.50 -35.28
C PRO A 81 -11.97 -20.61 -34.05
N SER A 82 -12.89 -21.01 -33.17
CA SER A 82 -13.16 -20.25 -31.94
C SER A 82 -11.94 -20.17 -31.02
N CYS A 83 -11.18 -21.26 -30.87
CA CYS A 83 -9.96 -21.25 -30.05
C CYS A 83 -8.85 -20.41 -30.67
N THR A 84 -8.63 -20.51 -32.00
CA THR A 84 -7.59 -19.77 -32.71
C THR A 84 -7.89 -18.28 -32.76
N ASP A 85 -9.14 -17.88 -33.03
CA ASP A 85 -9.53 -16.47 -33.02
C ASP A 85 -9.34 -15.81 -31.65
N MET A 86 -9.56 -16.56 -30.57
CA MET A 86 -9.29 -16.07 -29.23
C MET A 86 -7.78 -15.97 -28.93
N LEU A 87 -6.97 -16.95 -29.37
CA LEU A 87 -5.52 -16.92 -29.20
C LEU A 87 -4.89 -15.75 -29.95
N ASP A 88 -5.42 -15.44 -31.14
CA ASP A 88 -4.98 -14.33 -31.98
C ASP A 88 -5.57 -12.98 -31.56
N GLY A 89 -6.47 -12.96 -30.57
CA GLY A 89 -7.15 -11.73 -30.11
C GLY A 89 -8.18 -11.17 -31.09
N ARG A 90 -8.70 -12.00 -32.01
CA ARG A 90 -9.70 -11.60 -33.03
C ARG A 90 -11.13 -11.98 -32.67
N SER A 91 -11.34 -12.64 -31.54
CA SER A 91 -12.68 -13.08 -31.11
C SER A 91 -13.60 -11.90 -30.87
N VAL A 92 -14.77 -11.91 -31.48
CA VAL A 92 -15.85 -10.93 -31.30
C VAL A 92 -16.73 -11.28 -30.10
N ASP A 93 -16.80 -12.56 -29.76
CA ASP A 93 -17.65 -13.07 -28.68
C ASP A 93 -16.94 -13.08 -27.30
N ILE A 94 -15.61 -12.96 -27.29
CA ILE A 94 -14.84 -12.94 -26.06
C ILE A 94 -14.07 -11.63 -26.00
N ILE A 95 -14.50 -10.75 -25.09
CA ILE A 95 -14.00 -9.38 -24.98
C ILE A 95 -13.26 -9.26 -23.66
N GLU A 96 -11.97 -8.97 -23.75
CA GLU A 96 -11.11 -8.73 -22.57
C GLU A 96 -10.89 -7.22 -22.39
N ILE A 97 -11.08 -6.76 -21.16
CA ILE A 97 -11.07 -5.34 -20.78
C ILE A 97 -10.23 -5.21 -19.54
N ASP A 98 -9.30 -4.28 -19.58
CA ASP A 98 -8.58 -3.83 -18.40
C ASP A 98 -9.38 -2.73 -17.70
N GLY A 99 -9.79 -2.98 -16.45
CA GLY A 99 -10.56 -2.06 -15.64
C GLY A 99 -9.81 -0.76 -15.31
N ALA A 100 -8.48 -0.75 -15.35
CA ALA A 100 -7.70 0.46 -15.12
C ALA A 100 -7.82 1.45 -16.30
N SER A 101 -7.85 0.92 -17.53
CA SER A 101 -7.95 1.71 -18.76
C SER A 101 -9.40 2.05 -19.15
N ASN A 102 -10.38 1.25 -18.69
CA ASN A 102 -11.81 1.36 -19.06
C ASN A 102 -12.69 1.49 -17.83
N ASN A 103 -12.40 2.45 -16.95
CA ASN A 103 -13.05 2.61 -15.65
C ASN A 103 -14.31 3.48 -15.67
N SER A 104 -14.64 4.10 -16.82
CA SER A 104 -15.75 5.04 -16.91
C SER A 104 -17.11 4.33 -16.99
N VAL A 105 -18.15 5.01 -16.52
CA VAL A 105 -19.52 4.50 -16.59
C VAL A 105 -20.01 4.33 -18.04
N ASP A 106 -19.51 5.14 -18.97
CA ASP A 106 -19.94 5.09 -20.37
C ASP A 106 -19.33 3.89 -21.11
N ASP A 107 -18.10 3.50 -20.78
CA ASP A 107 -17.50 2.27 -21.32
C ASP A 107 -18.30 1.05 -20.86
N VAL A 108 -18.63 0.97 -19.58
CA VAL A 108 -19.43 -0.11 -19.01
C VAL A 108 -20.87 -0.12 -19.56
N ARG A 109 -21.47 1.04 -19.85
CA ARG A 109 -22.79 1.12 -20.53
C ARG A 109 -22.73 0.54 -21.93
N LYS A 110 -21.70 0.84 -22.72
CA LYS A 110 -21.49 0.24 -24.05
C LYS A 110 -21.39 -1.28 -23.97
N LEU A 111 -20.65 -1.80 -22.97
CA LEU A 111 -20.55 -3.24 -22.72
C LEU A 111 -21.91 -3.87 -22.44
N ARG A 112 -22.67 -3.26 -21.53
CA ARG A 112 -24.02 -3.71 -21.16
C ARG A 112 -24.95 -3.71 -22.38
N ASP A 113 -24.90 -2.67 -23.20
CA ASP A 113 -25.76 -2.59 -24.37
C ASP A 113 -25.35 -3.63 -25.44
N ASN A 114 -24.08 -3.90 -25.60
CA ASN A 114 -23.56 -4.96 -26.45
C ASN A 114 -23.84 -6.37 -25.91
N ALA A 115 -23.98 -6.53 -24.59
CA ALA A 115 -24.27 -7.80 -23.93
C ALA A 115 -25.65 -8.38 -24.27
N LYS A 116 -26.57 -7.56 -24.75
CA LYS A 116 -27.94 -7.97 -25.17
C LYS A 116 -27.92 -8.79 -26.46
N TYR A 117 -26.92 -8.63 -27.30
CA TYR A 117 -26.85 -9.32 -28.59
C TYR A 117 -26.23 -10.71 -28.39
N ALA A 118 -26.83 -11.70 -29.07
CA ALA A 118 -26.33 -13.07 -29.08
C ALA A 118 -24.89 -13.16 -29.62
N PRO A 119 -24.11 -14.18 -29.24
CA PRO A 119 -22.78 -14.42 -29.80
C PRO A 119 -22.85 -14.67 -31.31
N MET A 120 -21.82 -14.31 -32.05
CA MET A 120 -21.77 -14.46 -33.51
C MET A 120 -21.26 -15.85 -33.94
N SER A 121 -20.30 -16.42 -33.25
CA SER A 121 -19.64 -17.68 -33.61
C SER A 121 -19.55 -18.67 -32.46
N GLY A 122 -19.56 -18.21 -31.22
CA GLY A 122 -19.46 -19.03 -30.01
C GLY A 122 -20.83 -19.44 -29.46
N ARG A 123 -20.81 -20.28 -28.40
CA ARG A 123 -21.98 -20.60 -27.60
C ARG A 123 -22.30 -19.51 -26.58
N TYR A 124 -21.26 -18.89 -26.03
CA TYR A 124 -21.36 -17.86 -24.99
C TYR A 124 -20.63 -16.60 -25.42
N LYS A 125 -21.23 -15.46 -25.08
CA LYS A 125 -20.58 -14.16 -25.13
C LYS A 125 -19.94 -13.89 -23.76
N MET A 126 -18.64 -13.63 -23.74
CA MET A 126 -17.92 -13.51 -22.48
C MET A 126 -17.21 -12.17 -22.36
N TYR A 127 -17.34 -11.57 -21.20
CA TYR A 127 -16.59 -10.38 -20.81
C TYR A 127 -15.60 -10.74 -19.70
N ILE A 128 -14.31 -10.63 -19.99
CA ILE A 128 -13.23 -10.77 -19.02
C ILE A 128 -12.82 -9.36 -18.62
N ILE A 129 -13.08 -8.97 -17.37
CA ILE A 129 -12.71 -7.65 -16.85
C ILE A 129 -11.62 -7.85 -15.81
N ASP A 130 -10.38 -7.52 -16.22
CA ASP A 130 -9.21 -7.59 -15.34
C ASP A 130 -9.11 -6.33 -14.48
N GLU A 131 -8.54 -6.47 -13.29
CA GLU A 131 -8.45 -5.44 -12.25
C GLU A 131 -9.77 -4.68 -12.04
N VAL A 132 -10.86 -5.45 -11.93
CA VAL A 132 -12.23 -4.91 -11.84
C VAL A 132 -12.42 -3.90 -10.69
N HIS A 133 -11.60 -3.98 -9.63
CA HIS A 133 -11.62 -3.03 -8.51
C HIS A 133 -11.28 -1.57 -8.92
N MET A 134 -10.72 -1.37 -10.12
CA MET A 134 -10.42 -0.05 -10.66
C MET A 134 -11.64 0.65 -11.28
N LEU A 135 -12.75 -0.08 -11.47
CA LEU A 135 -13.98 0.50 -11.99
C LEU A 135 -14.58 1.52 -11.00
N SER A 136 -15.14 2.59 -11.51
CA SER A 136 -15.88 3.56 -10.70
C SER A 136 -17.15 2.94 -10.09
N THR A 137 -17.60 3.48 -8.97
CA THR A 137 -18.84 3.06 -8.31
C THR A 137 -20.05 3.14 -9.27
N ALA A 138 -20.09 4.16 -10.14
CA ALA A 138 -21.13 4.32 -11.14
C ALA A 138 -21.06 3.22 -12.23
N ALA A 139 -19.85 2.77 -12.60
CA ALA A 139 -19.63 1.66 -13.52
C ALA A 139 -20.11 0.33 -12.91
N PHE A 140 -19.80 0.05 -11.66
CA PHE A 140 -20.34 -1.11 -10.96
C PHE A 140 -21.87 -1.12 -10.92
N ASN A 141 -22.49 0.01 -10.58
CA ASN A 141 -23.95 0.13 -10.56
C ASN A 141 -24.59 -0.11 -11.93
N ALA A 142 -23.91 0.25 -13.02
CA ALA A 142 -24.40 -0.01 -14.38
C ALA A 142 -24.43 -1.51 -14.74
N LEU A 143 -23.60 -2.34 -14.09
CA LEU A 143 -23.57 -3.80 -14.28
C LEU A 143 -24.65 -4.54 -13.47
N LEU A 144 -25.12 -3.98 -12.34
CA LEU A 144 -25.99 -4.68 -11.39
C LEU A 144 -27.22 -5.27 -12.06
N LYS A 145 -27.92 -4.49 -12.89
CA LYS A 145 -29.12 -4.97 -13.58
C LYS A 145 -28.86 -6.19 -14.48
N THR A 146 -27.71 -6.21 -15.18
CA THR A 146 -27.33 -7.33 -16.04
C THR A 146 -26.87 -8.55 -15.24
N LEU A 147 -26.31 -8.35 -14.04
CA LEU A 147 -25.92 -9.42 -13.13
C LEU A 147 -27.14 -10.02 -12.38
N GLU A 148 -28.22 -9.25 -12.21
CA GLU A 148 -29.48 -9.70 -11.61
C GLU A 148 -30.34 -10.49 -12.62
N GLU A 149 -30.41 -10.02 -13.86
CA GLU A 149 -31.16 -10.61 -14.94
C GLU A 149 -30.26 -10.86 -16.17
N PRO A 150 -29.30 -11.81 -16.06
CA PRO A 150 -28.34 -12.05 -17.13
C PRO A 150 -29.00 -12.74 -18.33
N PRO A 151 -28.70 -12.35 -19.58
CA PRO A 151 -29.02 -13.16 -20.75
C PRO A 151 -28.36 -14.54 -20.65
N GLU A 152 -29.04 -15.61 -21.10
CA GLU A 152 -28.56 -17.00 -21.00
C GLU A 152 -27.20 -17.24 -21.68
N HIS A 153 -26.90 -16.46 -22.70
CA HIS A 153 -25.67 -16.56 -23.47
C HIS A 153 -24.50 -15.73 -22.89
N LEU A 154 -24.73 -14.96 -21.83
CA LEU A 154 -23.75 -14.02 -21.31
C LEU A 154 -23.03 -14.54 -20.07
N ILE A 155 -21.71 -14.46 -20.07
CA ILE A 155 -20.86 -14.81 -18.92
C ILE A 155 -19.88 -13.67 -18.62
N PHE A 156 -19.84 -13.25 -17.36
CA PHE A 156 -18.82 -12.36 -16.85
C PHE A 156 -17.72 -13.11 -16.11
N VAL A 157 -16.48 -12.72 -16.33
CA VAL A 157 -15.34 -13.14 -15.51
C VAL A 157 -14.62 -11.90 -15.00
N PHE A 158 -14.79 -11.60 -13.75
CA PHE A 158 -14.09 -10.51 -13.07
C PHE A 158 -12.81 -11.03 -12.47
N ALA A 159 -11.70 -10.33 -12.65
CA ALA A 159 -10.44 -10.63 -11.98
C ALA A 159 -10.01 -9.40 -11.13
N THR A 160 -9.50 -9.66 -9.93
CA THR A 160 -9.05 -8.59 -9.03
C THR A 160 -7.92 -9.04 -8.12
N THR A 161 -7.03 -8.11 -7.80
CA THR A 161 -6.04 -8.26 -6.74
C THR A 161 -6.58 -7.76 -5.38
N GLU A 162 -7.62 -6.91 -5.38
CA GLU A 162 -8.14 -6.24 -4.19
C GLU A 162 -9.66 -6.45 -4.03
N ILE A 163 -10.02 -7.61 -3.46
CA ILE A 163 -11.44 -7.98 -3.29
C ILE A 163 -12.20 -6.98 -2.39
N HIS A 164 -11.51 -6.38 -1.40
CA HIS A 164 -12.14 -5.45 -0.46
C HIS A 164 -12.64 -4.14 -1.12
N LYS A 165 -12.12 -3.80 -2.31
CA LYS A 165 -12.58 -2.66 -3.11
C LYS A 165 -13.78 -2.99 -4.00
N VAL A 166 -14.14 -4.27 -4.15
CA VAL A 166 -15.30 -4.69 -4.94
C VAL A 166 -16.58 -4.61 -4.09
N PRO A 167 -17.65 -3.94 -4.57
CA PRO A 167 -18.89 -3.81 -3.81
C PRO A 167 -19.52 -5.15 -3.45
N ALA A 168 -20.06 -5.27 -2.23
CA ALA A 168 -20.73 -6.48 -1.74
C ALA A 168 -21.92 -6.92 -2.62
N THR A 169 -22.58 -5.97 -3.28
CA THR A 169 -23.66 -6.21 -4.23
C THR A 169 -23.23 -6.99 -5.47
N ILE A 170 -21.98 -6.82 -5.91
CA ILE A 170 -21.37 -7.59 -7.00
C ILE A 170 -20.92 -8.95 -6.47
N LEU A 171 -20.24 -8.98 -5.29
CA LEU A 171 -19.74 -10.20 -4.68
C LEU A 171 -20.86 -11.25 -4.47
N SER A 172 -22.05 -10.81 -4.05
CA SER A 172 -23.20 -11.70 -3.79
C SER A 172 -23.79 -12.35 -5.05
N ARG A 173 -23.45 -11.87 -6.25
CA ARG A 173 -23.96 -12.35 -7.55
C ARG A 173 -22.92 -13.11 -8.35
N CYS A 174 -21.70 -13.25 -7.83
CA CYS A 174 -20.59 -13.92 -8.49
C CYS A 174 -20.22 -15.22 -7.78
N GLN A 175 -19.86 -16.23 -8.55
CA GLN A 175 -19.16 -17.39 -8.00
C GLN A 175 -17.69 -17.03 -7.80
N ARG A 176 -17.24 -17.04 -6.55
CA ARG A 176 -15.90 -16.63 -6.16
C ARG A 176 -14.90 -17.78 -6.23
N PHE A 177 -13.69 -17.49 -6.72
CA PHE A 177 -12.53 -18.37 -6.77
C PHE A 177 -11.31 -17.63 -6.21
N ASP A 178 -10.72 -18.19 -5.16
CA ASP A 178 -9.57 -17.58 -4.46
C ASP A 178 -8.27 -18.24 -4.92
N PHE A 179 -7.51 -17.51 -5.73
CA PHE A 179 -6.17 -17.89 -6.18
C PHE A 179 -5.15 -17.65 -5.07
N ARG A 180 -4.25 -18.60 -4.89
CA ARG A 180 -3.23 -18.55 -3.85
C ARG A 180 -1.86 -18.20 -4.44
N ARG A 181 -0.97 -17.69 -3.60
CA ARG A 181 0.46 -17.63 -3.94
C ARG A 181 0.96 -19.05 -4.19
N MET A 182 1.88 -19.18 -5.13
CA MET A 182 2.50 -20.48 -5.43
C MET A 182 3.65 -20.74 -4.47
N GLU A 183 3.84 -21.98 -4.12
CA GLU A 183 4.96 -22.44 -3.31
C GLU A 183 6.27 -22.36 -4.12
N ILE A 184 7.38 -22.15 -3.42
CA ILE A 184 8.70 -21.99 -4.04
C ILE A 184 9.06 -23.23 -4.87
N GLU A 185 8.79 -24.42 -4.35
CA GLU A 185 9.05 -25.69 -5.04
C GLU A 185 8.27 -25.79 -6.36
N THR A 186 7.02 -25.35 -6.35
CA THR A 186 6.16 -25.33 -7.55
C THR A 186 6.70 -24.39 -8.62
N ILE A 187 7.13 -23.20 -8.23
CA ILE A 187 7.74 -22.21 -9.14
C ILE A 187 9.07 -22.75 -9.66
N THR A 188 9.93 -23.25 -8.77
CA THR A 188 11.25 -23.81 -9.14
C THR A 188 11.12 -24.96 -10.12
N GLY A 189 10.19 -25.89 -9.88
CA GLY A 189 9.93 -27.01 -10.80
C GLY A 189 9.46 -26.55 -12.18
N HIS A 190 8.60 -25.52 -12.24
CA HIS A 190 8.16 -24.96 -13.51
C HIS A 190 9.29 -24.22 -14.26
N LEU A 191 10.11 -23.44 -13.55
CA LEU A 191 11.27 -22.77 -14.14
C LEU A 191 12.32 -23.78 -14.62
N ARG A 192 12.53 -24.89 -13.90
CA ARG A 192 13.39 -26.00 -14.35
C ARG A 192 12.91 -26.59 -15.67
N HIS A 193 11.60 -26.87 -15.76
CA HIS A 193 11.00 -27.36 -17.01
C HIS A 193 11.22 -26.36 -18.17
N ILE A 194 11.05 -25.07 -17.93
CA ILE A 194 11.32 -24.03 -18.95
C ILE A 194 12.80 -24.05 -19.36
N ALA A 195 13.73 -24.09 -18.39
CA ALA A 195 15.16 -24.12 -18.66
C ALA A 195 15.57 -25.33 -19.49
N ASP A 196 15.06 -26.51 -19.17
CA ASP A 196 15.33 -27.76 -19.90
C ASP A 196 14.86 -27.67 -21.34
N VAL A 197 13.65 -27.16 -21.60
CA VAL A 197 13.10 -27.01 -22.96
C VAL A 197 13.84 -25.93 -23.76
N GLU A 198 14.25 -24.84 -23.14
CA GLU A 198 14.99 -23.74 -23.81
C GLU A 198 16.49 -24.04 -23.92
N GLY A 199 16.99 -25.15 -23.33
CA GLY A 199 18.39 -25.53 -23.35
C GLY A 199 19.29 -24.57 -22.57
N ILE A 200 18.83 -24.15 -21.38
CA ILE A 200 19.53 -23.27 -20.47
C ILE A 200 20.06 -24.10 -19.29
N GLU A 201 21.36 -24.05 -19.07
CA GLU A 201 22.00 -24.69 -17.93
C GLU A 201 21.93 -23.77 -16.71
N VAL A 202 21.22 -24.21 -15.66
CA VAL A 202 21.02 -23.42 -14.44
C VAL A 202 21.04 -24.35 -13.23
N ASP A 203 21.68 -23.92 -12.13
CA ASP A 203 21.68 -24.68 -10.88
C ASP A 203 20.36 -24.48 -10.10
N ASP A 204 20.06 -25.44 -9.19
CA ASP A 204 18.82 -25.40 -8.41
C ASP A 204 18.80 -24.22 -7.44
N ALA A 205 19.93 -23.81 -6.89
CA ALA A 205 20.03 -22.68 -5.98
C ALA A 205 19.67 -21.36 -6.68
N SER A 206 20.08 -21.21 -7.96
CA SER A 206 19.70 -20.10 -8.82
C SER A 206 18.18 -20.02 -9.02
N LEU A 207 17.56 -21.15 -9.36
CA LEU A 207 16.09 -21.21 -9.55
C LEU A 207 15.31 -20.91 -8.27
N VAL A 208 15.77 -21.43 -7.14
CA VAL A 208 15.17 -21.12 -5.81
C VAL A 208 15.29 -19.63 -5.51
N SER A 209 16.42 -18.99 -5.81
CA SER A 209 16.62 -17.56 -5.60
C SER A 209 15.67 -16.71 -6.47
N VAL A 210 15.47 -17.10 -7.73
CA VAL A 210 14.48 -16.47 -8.62
C VAL A 210 13.06 -16.68 -8.09
N ALA A 211 12.71 -17.88 -7.60
CA ALA A 211 11.40 -18.20 -7.05
C ALA A 211 11.11 -17.41 -5.76
N LYS A 212 12.09 -17.29 -4.86
CA LYS A 212 12.00 -16.45 -3.65
C LYS A 212 11.73 -14.98 -4.02
N LYS A 213 12.49 -14.41 -4.97
CA LYS A 213 12.31 -13.01 -5.41
C LYS A 213 10.95 -12.75 -6.06
N ALA A 214 10.32 -13.76 -6.65
CA ALA A 214 9.01 -13.67 -7.31
C ALA A 214 7.82 -13.65 -6.33
N ASP A 215 8.02 -13.89 -5.03
CA ASP A 215 7.02 -13.81 -3.98
C ASP A 215 5.70 -14.56 -4.30
N GLY A 216 5.81 -15.78 -4.83
CA GLY A 216 4.67 -16.62 -5.19
C GLY A 216 3.95 -16.25 -6.49
N SER A 217 4.51 -15.36 -7.30
CA SER A 217 3.99 -14.96 -8.61
C SER A 217 4.70 -15.71 -9.74
N MET A 218 3.99 -16.57 -10.47
CA MET A 218 4.55 -17.28 -11.65
C MET A 218 4.93 -16.32 -12.77
N ARG A 219 4.15 -15.27 -13.01
CA ARG A 219 4.45 -14.29 -14.06
C ARG A 219 5.73 -13.51 -13.76
N ASP A 220 5.89 -13.10 -12.50
CA ASP A 220 7.05 -12.32 -12.10
C ASP A 220 8.29 -13.22 -12.05
N SER A 221 8.17 -14.52 -11.64
CA SER A 221 9.27 -15.48 -11.70
C SER A 221 9.79 -15.70 -13.12
N GLN A 222 8.89 -15.83 -14.10
CA GLN A 222 9.25 -15.95 -15.50
C GLN A 222 9.91 -14.67 -16.06
N SER A 223 9.44 -13.49 -15.63
CA SER A 223 10.03 -12.22 -16.04
C SER A 223 11.42 -12.00 -15.43
N ILE A 224 11.61 -12.38 -14.16
CA ILE A 224 12.91 -12.37 -13.48
C ILE A 224 13.86 -13.37 -14.14
N PHE A 225 13.37 -14.57 -14.47
CA PHE A 225 14.16 -15.57 -15.17
C PHE A 225 14.64 -15.07 -16.54
N ASP A 226 13.76 -14.41 -17.33
CA ASP A 226 14.15 -13.76 -18.59
C ASP A 226 15.23 -12.71 -18.39
N GLN A 227 15.15 -11.91 -17.33
CA GLN A 227 16.17 -10.91 -17.00
C GLN A 227 17.51 -11.58 -16.72
N VAL A 228 17.53 -12.65 -15.92
CA VAL A 228 18.74 -13.41 -15.59
C VAL A 228 19.33 -14.05 -16.85
N VAL A 229 18.51 -14.71 -17.68
CA VAL A 229 18.95 -15.30 -18.96
C VAL A 229 19.55 -14.25 -19.89
N SER A 230 18.94 -13.08 -19.95
CA SER A 230 19.43 -11.95 -20.78
C SER A 230 20.77 -11.42 -20.30
N PHE A 231 21.05 -11.48 -19.00
CA PHE A 231 22.30 -11.01 -18.40
C PHE A 231 23.43 -12.06 -18.49
N CYS A 232 23.13 -13.34 -18.19
CA CYS A 232 24.13 -14.40 -18.04
C CYS A 232 24.28 -15.26 -19.30
N GLY A 233 23.29 -15.26 -20.19
CA GLY A 233 23.24 -16.17 -21.34
C GLY A 233 22.71 -17.55 -20.98
N LYS A 234 23.35 -18.63 -21.52
CA LYS A 234 22.83 -20.00 -21.39
C LYS A 234 23.36 -20.79 -20.20
N SER A 235 24.37 -20.31 -19.52
CA SER A 235 24.92 -20.95 -18.31
C SER A 235 24.78 -19.98 -17.15
N ILE A 236 24.04 -20.37 -16.12
CA ILE A 236 23.61 -19.50 -15.02
C ILE A 236 24.02 -20.13 -13.70
N THR A 237 24.80 -19.39 -12.93
CA THR A 237 25.21 -19.76 -11.57
C THR A 237 24.56 -18.84 -10.53
N ILE A 238 24.54 -19.25 -9.27
CA ILE A 238 23.99 -18.45 -8.17
C ILE A 238 24.66 -17.08 -8.05
N SER A 239 25.98 -16.98 -8.34
CA SER A 239 26.70 -15.71 -8.34
C SER A 239 26.22 -14.77 -9.45
N ASP A 240 25.88 -15.32 -10.61
CA ASP A 240 25.35 -14.57 -11.74
C ASP A 240 23.94 -14.04 -11.43
N VAL A 241 23.09 -14.87 -10.81
CA VAL A 241 21.75 -14.47 -10.34
C VAL A 241 21.84 -13.34 -9.34
N SER A 242 22.74 -13.47 -8.36
CA SER A 242 22.94 -12.42 -7.34
C SER A 242 23.40 -11.11 -7.98
N ALA A 243 24.27 -11.15 -8.97
CA ALA A 243 24.71 -9.97 -9.73
C ALA A 243 23.58 -9.38 -10.59
N ALA A 244 22.85 -10.22 -11.33
CA ALA A 244 21.79 -9.78 -12.26
C ALA A 244 20.58 -9.18 -11.54
N LEU A 245 20.24 -9.71 -10.36
CA LEU A 245 19.09 -9.28 -9.57
C LEU A 245 19.47 -8.29 -8.44
N HIS A 246 20.75 -7.92 -8.37
CA HIS A 246 21.27 -7.08 -7.29
C HIS A 246 20.85 -7.60 -5.90
N LEU A 247 20.92 -8.93 -5.71
CA LEU A 247 20.62 -9.54 -4.41
C LEU A 247 21.74 -9.20 -3.43
N ILE A 248 21.34 -8.86 -2.23
CA ILE A 248 22.29 -8.58 -1.15
C ILE A 248 22.66 -9.91 -0.50
N ASP A 249 23.94 -10.19 -0.42
CA ASP A 249 24.46 -11.41 0.18
C ASP A 249 24.08 -11.53 1.66
N LEU A 250 23.81 -12.74 2.12
CA LEU A 250 23.47 -13.01 3.51
C LEU A 250 24.60 -12.58 4.46
N ASP A 251 25.86 -12.69 4.02
CA ASP A 251 27.03 -12.21 4.76
C ASP A 251 26.98 -10.71 5.09
N PHE A 252 26.39 -9.92 4.19
CA PHE A 252 26.17 -8.51 4.42
C PHE A 252 25.18 -8.25 5.57
N PHE A 253 24.10 -9.03 5.64
CA PHE A 253 23.13 -8.93 6.74
C PHE A 253 23.71 -9.37 8.07
N PHE A 254 24.55 -10.41 8.11
CA PHE A 254 25.29 -10.79 9.31
C PHE A 254 26.30 -9.70 9.72
N ALA A 255 26.95 -9.03 8.77
CA ALA A 255 27.82 -7.89 9.10
C ALA A 255 27.05 -6.69 9.67
N LEU A 256 25.78 -6.48 9.22
CA LEU A 256 24.89 -5.47 9.80
C LEU A 256 24.45 -5.84 11.22
N SER A 257 24.01 -7.08 11.46
CA SER A 257 23.62 -7.52 12.81
C SER A 257 24.78 -7.47 13.80
N GLU A 258 25.99 -7.84 13.37
CA GLU A 258 27.20 -7.67 14.17
C GLU A 258 27.47 -6.19 14.52
N ALA A 259 27.35 -5.27 13.54
CA ALA A 259 27.53 -3.84 13.79
C ALA A 259 26.46 -3.27 14.74
N VAL A 260 25.21 -3.75 14.68
CA VAL A 260 24.17 -3.42 15.66
C VAL A 260 24.57 -3.87 17.06
N ARG A 261 24.98 -5.13 17.20
CA ARG A 261 25.36 -5.73 18.48
C ARG A 261 26.58 -5.05 19.14
N LEU A 262 27.56 -4.64 18.33
CA LEU A 262 28.78 -3.97 18.80
C LEU A 262 28.62 -2.46 18.93
N HIS A 263 27.46 -1.90 18.63
CA HIS A 263 27.22 -0.44 18.59
C HIS A 263 28.20 0.30 17.68
N ASP A 264 28.66 -0.34 16.58
CA ASP A 264 29.65 0.18 15.66
C ASP A 264 29.05 1.11 14.61
N VAL A 265 28.80 2.37 14.99
CA VAL A 265 28.29 3.41 14.11
C VAL A 265 29.17 3.67 12.88
N PRO A 266 30.51 3.76 12.99
CA PRO A 266 31.42 3.85 11.85
C PRO A 266 31.24 2.73 10.85
N LYS A 267 31.14 1.47 11.29
CA LYS A 267 30.89 0.30 10.42
C LYS A 267 29.54 0.42 9.69
N MET A 268 28.50 0.93 10.35
CA MET A 268 27.20 1.18 9.72
C MET A 268 27.28 2.16 8.55
N PHE A 269 28.02 3.26 8.68
CA PHE A 269 28.23 4.19 7.57
C PHE A 269 28.99 3.53 6.41
N HIS A 270 29.96 2.67 6.70
CA HIS A 270 30.67 1.92 5.66
C HIS A 270 29.76 0.95 4.93
N LEU A 271 28.92 0.21 5.65
CA LEU A 271 27.93 -0.71 5.07
C LEU A 271 26.88 0.03 4.25
N ALA A 272 26.34 1.15 4.76
CA ALA A 272 25.43 2.00 4.01
C ALA A 272 26.03 2.50 2.69
N ARG A 273 27.30 2.92 2.74
CA ARG A 273 28.05 3.34 1.54
C ARG A 273 28.20 2.20 0.52
N GLN A 274 28.44 0.97 0.98
CA GLN A 274 28.55 -0.20 0.10
C GLN A 274 27.24 -0.47 -0.64
N VAL A 275 26.07 -0.37 0.03
CA VAL A 275 24.74 -0.51 -0.58
C VAL A 275 24.60 0.48 -1.74
N VAL A 276 24.90 1.77 -1.48
CA VAL A 276 24.80 2.82 -2.50
C VAL A 276 25.80 2.61 -3.65
N GLN A 277 27.05 2.25 -3.36
CA GLN A 277 28.08 2.06 -4.38
C GLN A 277 27.83 0.85 -5.28
N ARG A 278 27.24 -0.23 -4.74
CA ARG A 278 26.86 -1.42 -5.50
C ARG A 278 25.52 -1.26 -6.25
N GLY A 279 24.82 -0.12 -6.05
CA GLY A 279 23.55 0.14 -6.72
C GLY A 279 22.38 -0.68 -6.19
N TYR A 280 22.48 -1.22 -4.97
CA TYR A 280 21.38 -1.93 -4.33
C TYR A 280 20.22 -0.98 -4.00
N ASP A 281 19.00 -1.50 -4.12
CA ASP A 281 17.83 -0.75 -3.69
C ASP A 281 17.80 -0.61 -2.16
N LEU A 282 17.62 0.62 -1.67
CA LEU A 282 17.69 0.93 -0.23
C LEU A 282 16.49 0.36 0.52
N GLN A 283 15.31 0.32 -0.09
CA GLN A 283 14.11 -0.25 0.50
C GLN A 283 14.23 -1.78 0.58
N GLU A 284 14.68 -2.43 -0.50
CA GLU A 284 14.93 -3.88 -0.55
C GLU A 284 16.00 -4.29 0.49
N CYS A 285 17.01 -3.45 0.72
CA CYS A 285 17.99 -3.69 1.78
C CYS A 285 17.36 -3.71 3.18
N LEU A 286 16.44 -2.79 3.48
CA LEU A 286 15.73 -2.81 4.76
C LEU A 286 14.75 -3.99 4.88
N ILE A 287 14.10 -4.39 3.78
CA ILE A 287 13.23 -5.58 3.75
C ILE A 287 14.05 -6.84 4.04
N GLY A 288 15.20 -7.03 3.37
CA GLY A 288 16.09 -8.16 3.64
C GLY A 288 16.65 -8.15 5.07
N LEU A 289 16.98 -6.96 5.61
CA LEU A 289 17.40 -6.84 7.00
C LEU A 289 16.28 -7.18 7.99
N LEU A 290 15.02 -6.84 7.67
CA LEU A 290 13.86 -7.21 8.46
C LEU A 290 13.66 -8.73 8.47
N GLU A 291 13.82 -9.38 7.31
CA GLU A 291 13.76 -10.84 7.18
C GLU A 291 14.87 -11.53 7.97
N HIS A 292 16.09 -10.99 7.89
CA HIS A 292 17.23 -11.48 8.66
C HIS A 292 16.94 -11.48 10.18
N PHE A 293 16.46 -10.36 10.73
CA PHE A 293 16.08 -10.29 12.15
C PHE A 293 14.83 -11.10 12.49
N ARG A 294 13.89 -11.29 11.56
CA ARG A 294 12.76 -12.23 11.72
C ARG A 294 13.28 -13.65 11.88
N ASN A 295 14.28 -14.07 11.12
CA ASN A 295 14.89 -15.40 11.23
C ASN A 295 15.57 -15.57 12.59
N ILE A 296 16.35 -14.56 13.05
CA ILE A 296 16.93 -14.56 14.41
C ILE A 296 15.82 -14.68 15.47
N LEU A 297 14.73 -13.91 15.36
CA LEU A 297 13.60 -13.95 16.28
C LEU A 297 12.93 -15.32 16.32
N THR A 298 12.82 -15.95 15.15
CA THR A 298 12.24 -17.30 15.01
C THR A 298 13.05 -18.31 15.79
N VAL A 299 14.38 -18.32 15.65
CA VAL A 299 15.27 -19.21 16.42
C VAL A 299 15.12 -18.96 17.92
N ILE A 300 15.16 -17.70 18.37
CA ILE A 300 15.02 -17.33 19.80
C ILE A 300 13.68 -17.84 20.36
N THR A 301 12.60 -17.75 19.57
CA THR A 301 11.25 -18.03 20.07
C THR A 301 10.90 -19.51 19.99
N THR A 302 11.25 -20.20 18.91
CA THR A 302 10.90 -21.61 18.67
C THR A 302 11.98 -22.58 19.14
N GLN A 303 13.18 -22.07 19.47
CA GLN A 303 14.37 -22.87 19.77
C GLN A 303 14.70 -23.89 18.66
N GLY A 304 14.35 -23.58 17.43
CA GLY A 304 14.53 -24.42 16.25
C GLY A 304 14.57 -23.60 14.96
N THR A 305 15.04 -24.24 13.89
CA THR A 305 15.23 -23.62 12.56
C THR A 305 14.19 -24.05 11.53
N GLY A 306 13.24 -24.94 11.88
CA GLY A 306 12.29 -25.57 10.94
C GLY A 306 11.31 -24.62 10.23
N LEU A 307 11.25 -23.33 10.62
CA LEU A 307 10.44 -22.29 9.97
C LEU A 307 11.29 -21.32 9.12
N ILE A 308 12.57 -21.64 8.91
CA ILE A 308 13.52 -20.81 8.17
C ILE A 308 13.91 -21.56 6.89
N GLU A 309 13.70 -20.93 5.75
CA GLU A 309 13.94 -21.51 4.42
C GLU A 309 15.32 -21.09 3.91
N GLU A 310 16.38 -21.54 4.61
CA GLU A 310 17.77 -21.25 4.28
C GLU A 310 18.62 -22.52 4.22
N SER A 311 19.87 -22.42 3.73
CA SER A 311 20.79 -23.54 3.66
C SER A 311 21.17 -24.05 5.06
N ALA A 312 21.56 -25.33 5.19
CA ALA A 312 21.96 -25.91 6.48
C ALA A 312 23.10 -25.11 7.15
N SER A 313 24.08 -24.63 6.35
CA SER A 313 25.20 -23.81 6.85
C SER A 313 24.72 -22.45 7.41
N ASP A 314 23.70 -21.85 6.78
CA ASP A 314 23.17 -20.57 7.22
C ASP A 314 22.27 -20.72 8.45
N LEU A 315 21.56 -21.86 8.56
CA LEU A 315 20.77 -22.20 9.75
C LEU A 315 21.65 -22.30 11.00
N ASP A 316 22.85 -22.88 10.88
CA ASP A 316 23.84 -22.93 11.98
C ASP A 316 24.29 -21.52 12.38
N ARG A 317 24.50 -20.64 11.40
CA ARG A 317 24.86 -19.23 11.67
C ARG A 317 23.75 -18.48 12.38
N TYR A 318 22.48 -18.65 11.96
CA TYR A 318 21.33 -18.07 12.64
C TYR A 318 21.19 -18.56 14.07
N THR A 319 21.48 -19.84 14.32
CA THR A 319 21.47 -20.40 15.69
C THR A 319 22.54 -19.78 16.57
N ALA A 320 23.74 -19.59 16.04
CA ALA A 320 24.83 -18.90 16.74
C ALA A 320 24.47 -17.43 17.03
N GLU A 321 24.01 -16.70 16.03
CA GLU A 321 23.65 -15.28 16.12
C GLU A 321 22.48 -15.06 17.10
N ALA A 322 21.47 -15.93 17.09
CA ALA A 322 20.31 -15.85 17.98
C ALA A 322 20.70 -15.89 19.47
N SER A 323 21.80 -16.56 19.81
CA SER A 323 22.33 -16.60 21.20
C SER A 323 22.88 -15.25 21.68
N LEU A 324 23.18 -14.33 20.76
CA LEU A 324 23.81 -13.03 21.03
C LEU A 324 22.81 -11.88 21.20
N PHE A 325 21.52 -12.13 20.88
CA PHE A 325 20.47 -11.12 20.97
C PHE A 325 19.40 -11.51 22.00
N THR A 326 18.79 -10.51 22.64
CA THR A 326 17.59 -10.74 23.42
C THR A 326 16.35 -10.60 22.54
N LYS A 327 15.27 -11.32 22.85
CA LYS A 327 13.98 -11.18 22.16
C LYS A 327 13.47 -9.74 22.13
N ALA A 328 13.67 -9.01 23.24
CA ALA A 328 13.23 -7.62 23.36
C ALA A 328 14.00 -6.69 22.41
N ASP A 329 15.31 -6.90 22.28
CA ASP A 329 16.15 -6.09 21.39
C ASP A 329 15.79 -6.36 19.92
N VAL A 330 15.62 -7.64 19.54
CA VAL A 330 15.23 -7.99 18.16
C VAL A 330 13.88 -7.36 17.78
N LEU A 331 12.88 -7.39 18.67
CA LEU A 331 11.58 -6.74 18.41
C LEU A 331 11.72 -5.22 18.23
N ARG A 332 12.57 -4.57 19.01
CA ARG A 332 12.85 -3.13 18.87
C ARG A 332 13.57 -2.82 17.56
N ILE A 333 14.58 -3.61 17.20
CA ILE A 333 15.31 -3.52 15.93
C ILE A 333 14.32 -3.64 14.76
N MET A 334 13.48 -4.66 14.76
CA MET A 334 12.46 -4.86 13.72
C MET A 334 11.48 -3.68 13.62
N ALA A 335 11.07 -3.09 14.74
CA ALA A 335 10.22 -1.91 14.75
C ALA A 335 10.89 -0.70 14.08
N PHE A 336 12.19 -0.44 14.36
CA PHE A 336 12.94 0.64 13.71
C PHE A 336 13.12 0.40 12.21
N ILE A 337 13.45 -0.85 11.81
CA ILE A 337 13.58 -1.20 10.40
C ILE A 337 12.26 -0.98 9.66
N THR A 338 11.13 -1.45 10.24
CA THR A 338 9.79 -1.26 9.66
C THR A 338 9.43 0.22 9.50
N GLN A 339 9.78 1.06 10.49
CA GLN A 339 9.57 2.50 10.40
C GLN A 339 10.43 3.13 9.30
N GLY A 340 11.72 2.75 9.19
CA GLY A 340 12.63 3.21 8.15
C GLY A 340 12.17 2.82 6.75
N GLU A 341 11.72 1.56 6.59
CA GLU A 341 11.16 1.05 5.33
C GLU A 341 9.90 1.83 4.92
N ALA A 342 8.96 2.05 5.84
CA ALA A 342 7.75 2.80 5.58
C ALA A 342 8.02 4.25 5.11
N VAL A 343 9.09 4.87 5.64
CA VAL A 343 9.55 6.19 5.17
C VAL A 343 10.12 6.12 3.76
N LEU A 344 10.96 5.12 3.44
CA LEU A 344 11.56 4.98 2.11
C LEU A 344 10.52 4.65 1.04
N ARG A 345 9.48 3.87 1.37
CA ARG A 345 8.36 3.54 0.47
C ARG A 345 7.63 4.77 -0.06
N GLN A 346 7.61 5.87 0.70
CA GLN A 346 6.99 7.13 0.30
C GLN A 346 7.87 7.96 -0.66
N ASN A 347 9.00 7.41 -1.09
CA ASN A 347 9.97 8.06 -1.99
C ASN A 347 10.39 9.46 -1.49
N PRO A 348 10.93 9.58 -0.25
CA PRO A 348 11.21 10.87 0.38
C PRO A 348 12.36 11.60 -0.32
N PRO A 349 12.46 12.92 -0.18
CA PRO A 349 13.67 13.63 -0.57
C PRO A 349 14.87 13.08 0.22
N GLN A 350 16.00 12.88 -0.47
CA GLN A 350 17.25 12.34 0.07
C GLN A 350 17.11 10.93 0.70
N PRO A 351 16.67 9.90 -0.06
CA PRO A 351 16.43 8.56 0.47
C PRO A 351 17.69 7.94 1.09
N ARG A 352 18.88 8.24 0.55
CA ARG A 352 20.17 7.81 1.09
C ARG A 352 20.38 8.27 2.54
N VAL A 353 20.12 9.54 2.84
CA VAL A 353 20.31 10.08 4.20
C VAL A 353 19.33 9.42 5.18
N ARG A 354 18.09 9.14 4.73
CA ARG A 354 17.09 8.43 5.54
C ARG A 354 17.53 6.99 5.83
N PHE A 355 18.07 6.31 4.86
CA PHE A 355 18.62 4.97 5.02
C PHE A 355 19.81 4.95 5.99
N GLU A 356 20.82 5.82 5.79
CA GLU A 356 21.96 5.98 6.67
C GLU A 356 21.52 6.28 8.11
N PHE A 357 20.54 7.17 8.29
CA PHE A 357 19.98 7.51 9.60
C PHE A 357 19.33 6.29 10.29
N THR A 358 18.55 5.50 9.54
CA THR A 358 17.91 4.27 10.08
C THR A 358 18.98 3.29 10.57
N LEU A 359 20.04 3.04 9.78
CA LEU A 359 21.12 2.14 10.19
C LEU A 359 21.89 2.67 11.42
N VAL A 360 22.14 3.97 11.48
CA VAL A 360 22.81 4.59 12.65
C VAL A 360 21.94 4.48 13.91
N GLN A 361 20.61 4.68 13.78
CA GLN A 361 19.69 4.48 14.90
C GLN A 361 19.76 3.05 15.44
N LEU A 362 19.82 2.03 14.56
CA LEU A 362 19.97 0.64 14.98
C LEU A 362 21.24 0.39 15.78
N ALA A 363 22.39 0.93 15.34
CA ALA A 363 23.65 0.79 16.07
C ALA A 363 23.73 1.63 17.35
N SER A 364 22.91 2.69 17.46
CA SER A 364 22.88 3.57 18.63
C SER A 364 21.85 3.15 19.68
N MET A 365 21.18 2.02 19.47
CA MET A 365 20.19 1.50 20.43
C MET A 365 20.88 0.90 21.66
N ASP A 366 20.55 1.39 22.85
CA ASP A 366 20.93 0.72 24.09
C ASP A 366 20.21 -0.63 24.22
N SER A 367 20.90 -1.64 24.77
CA SER A 367 20.30 -2.94 25.05
C SER A 367 19.13 -2.82 26.03
N ALA A 368 18.07 -3.59 25.83
CA ALA A 368 16.92 -3.59 26.71
C ALA A 368 17.31 -4.13 28.09
N VAL A 369 17.24 -3.29 29.10
CA VAL A 369 17.49 -3.68 30.49
C VAL A 369 16.20 -4.25 31.08
N ASP A 370 16.23 -5.51 31.46
CA ASP A 370 15.13 -6.11 32.22
C ASP A 370 15.15 -5.57 33.66
N LEU A 371 14.27 -4.60 33.92
CA LEU A 371 14.12 -3.97 35.24
C LEU A 371 13.88 -5.03 36.35
N GLY A 372 13.19 -6.13 36.03
CA GLY A 372 12.95 -7.21 36.96
C GLY A 372 14.24 -7.91 37.40
N ARG A 373 15.16 -8.15 36.46
CA ARG A 373 16.50 -8.72 36.76
C ARG A 373 17.37 -7.75 37.57
N VAL A 374 17.36 -6.47 37.20
CA VAL A 374 18.12 -5.45 37.93
C VAL A 374 17.60 -5.29 39.37
N LEU A 375 16.28 -5.25 39.56
CA LEU A 375 15.67 -5.19 40.90
C LEU A 375 15.95 -6.47 41.72
N ALA A 376 15.93 -7.64 41.08
CA ALA A 376 16.29 -8.90 41.73
C ALA A 376 17.77 -8.93 42.16
N GLN A 377 18.67 -8.39 41.34
CA GLN A 377 20.11 -8.26 41.68
C GLN A 377 20.36 -7.26 42.84
N ILE A 378 19.64 -6.12 42.82
CA ILE A 378 19.72 -5.16 43.92
C ILE A 378 19.13 -5.76 45.21
N GLY A 379 18.02 -6.52 45.12
CA GLY A 379 17.42 -7.21 46.25
C GLY A 379 18.28 -8.35 46.82
N SER A 380 19.07 -9.03 45.99
CA SER A 380 19.94 -10.12 46.44
C SER A 380 21.29 -9.66 47.07
N THR A 381 21.72 -8.41 46.79
CA THR A 381 22.91 -7.81 47.40
C THR A 381 22.64 -7.24 48.81
N GLY A 382 21.43 -7.35 49.31
CA GLY A 382 20.97 -6.83 50.61
C GLY A 382 21.22 -7.76 51.84
N GLN A 383 21.99 -8.87 51.73
CA GLN A 383 22.34 -9.67 52.89
C GLN A 383 23.77 -9.42 53.30
N GLY A 384 23.89 -8.63 54.36
CA GLY A 384 24.98 -8.75 55.32
C GLY A 384 26.16 -7.81 55.25
N VAL A 385 26.00 -6.57 55.69
CA VAL A 385 26.97 -5.91 56.54
C VAL A 385 26.19 -5.11 57.61
N PRO A 386 26.32 -5.40 58.89
CA PRO A 386 25.74 -4.54 59.93
C PRO A 386 26.55 -3.24 59.97
N ARG A 387 26.01 -2.19 59.40
CA ARG A 387 26.54 -0.82 59.61
C ARG A 387 26.16 -0.42 61.02
N THR A 388 27.12 -0.50 61.95
CA THR A 388 27.08 0.27 63.21
C THR A 388 27.06 1.74 62.87
N ILE A 389 25.92 2.36 63.08
CA ILE A 389 25.73 3.80 63.00
C ILE A 389 26.26 4.36 64.30
N PRO A 390 27.25 5.28 64.29
CA PRO A 390 27.66 6.01 65.50
C PRO A 390 26.52 6.94 65.93
N PRO A 391 26.28 7.11 67.25
CA PRO A 391 25.18 7.95 67.74
C PRO A 391 25.41 9.43 67.39
N PRO A 392 24.36 10.18 67.09
CA PRO A 392 24.45 11.62 66.81
C PRO A 392 24.83 12.42 68.07
N PRO A 393 25.58 13.52 67.91
CA PRO A 393 25.93 14.39 69.05
C PRO A 393 24.67 15.06 69.60
N SER A 394 24.56 15.04 70.93
CA SER A 394 23.52 15.69 71.72
C SER A 394 23.55 17.23 71.63
N ILE A 395 22.48 17.84 71.25
CA ILE A 395 22.25 19.30 71.35
C ILE A 395 21.35 19.57 72.57
N PRO A 396 21.67 20.56 73.40
CA PRO A 396 20.98 20.75 74.67
C PRO A 396 19.58 21.37 74.51
N SER A 397 18.71 20.87 75.39
CA SER A 397 17.32 21.28 75.60
C SER A 397 17.22 22.72 76.13
N SER A 398 16.30 23.52 75.57
CA SER A 398 15.64 24.58 76.34
C SER A 398 14.19 24.76 75.96
N ALA A 399 13.38 24.51 76.96
CA ALA A 399 12.07 25.14 77.39
C ALA A 399 10.86 25.17 76.41
N SER A 400 9.96 24.30 76.78
CA SER A 400 8.50 24.51 77.06
C SER A 400 7.75 25.68 76.40
N GLN A 401 6.65 25.34 75.72
CA GLN A 401 5.30 25.73 76.26
C GLN A 401 4.17 25.01 75.47
N ASN A 402 3.20 24.55 76.24
CA ASN A 402 1.95 23.90 75.86
C ASN A 402 1.12 24.70 74.85
N ILE A 403 0.30 24.00 74.02
CA ILE A 403 -1.16 24.21 74.02
C ILE A 403 -1.82 22.99 73.30
N VAL A 404 -2.96 22.65 73.88
CA VAL A 404 -3.87 21.52 73.65
C VAL A 404 -4.64 21.64 72.30
N GLY A 405 -4.96 20.52 71.67
CA GLY A 405 -6.29 20.38 71.06
C GLY A 405 -6.32 19.85 69.61
N GLY A 406 -7.00 18.70 69.39
CA GLY A 406 -7.79 18.46 68.21
C GLY A 406 -7.33 17.31 67.28
N VAL A 407 -7.94 16.17 67.46
CA VAL A 407 -7.92 14.99 66.58
C VAL A 407 -8.65 15.27 65.28
N ALA A 408 -8.07 15.02 64.09
CA ALA A 408 -8.81 14.76 62.88
C ALA A 408 -7.96 13.96 61.88
N ALA A 409 -8.60 13.03 61.21
CA ALA A 409 -8.11 11.91 60.41
C ALA A 409 -7.24 12.26 59.21
N ALA A 410 -6.29 11.38 58.94
CA ALA A 410 -5.39 11.42 57.77
C ALA A 410 -6.08 10.95 56.48
N GLN A 411 -5.94 11.72 55.41
CA GLN A 411 -6.14 11.30 54.04
C GLN A 411 -4.78 11.27 53.31
N PRO A 412 -4.59 10.36 52.33
CA PRO A 412 -3.29 10.16 51.69
C PRO A 412 -2.98 11.24 50.65
N LEU A 413 -1.71 11.67 50.61
CA LEU A 413 -1.16 12.65 49.67
C LEU A 413 -0.83 12.01 48.29
N PRO A 414 -1.05 12.75 47.19
CA PRO A 414 -0.69 12.27 45.86
C PRO A 414 0.79 12.50 45.53
N ILE A 415 1.32 11.57 44.74
CA ILE A 415 2.70 11.53 44.24
C ILE A 415 2.93 12.73 43.29
N ARG A 416 3.92 13.55 43.55
CA ARG A 416 4.42 14.58 42.62
C ARG A 416 5.36 13.97 41.61
N ILE A 417 4.97 14.03 40.34
CA ILE A 417 5.85 13.83 39.18
C ILE A 417 6.51 15.17 38.83
N GLY A 418 7.80 15.15 38.57
CA GLY A 418 8.64 16.32 38.40
C GLY A 418 8.25 17.25 37.24
N ASN A 419 8.51 18.52 37.42
CA ASN A 419 8.19 19.63 36.53
C ASN A 419 8.99 19.63 35.24
N PRO A 420 8.35 19.91 34.08
CA PRO A 420 9.07 20.40 32.90
C PRO A 420 9.35 21.91 33.07
N VAL A 421 10.48 22.31 32.51
CA VAL A 421 11.00 23.68 32.48
C VAL A 421 9.98 24.64 31.86
N VAL A 422 9.50 25.61 32.63
CA VAL A 422 8.61 26.68 32.18
C VAL A 422 9.42 27.79 31.54
N VAL A 423 9.30 27.93 30.21
CA VAL A 423 9.66 29.16 29.51
C VAL A 423 8.58 30.19 29.84
N ARG A 424 8.96 31.30 30.48
CA ARG A 424 8.06 32.43 30.83
C ARG A 424 7.49 33.04 29.54
N ALA A 425 6.20 32.79 29.27
CA ALA A 425 5.41 33.61 28.37
C ALA A 425 4.80 34.77 29.17
N HIS A 426 4.94 35.97 28.66
CA HIS A 426 4.32 37.19 29.22
C HIS A 426 2.81 37.03 29.26
N GLN A 427 2.24 37.04 30.43
CA GLN A 427 0.78 37.12 30.64
C GLN A 427 0.33 38.55 30.37
N ALA A 428 -0.41 38.75 29.28
CA ALA A 428 -1.30 39.90 29.11
C ALA A 428 -2.71 39.53 29.65
N PRO A 429 -3.47 40.49 30.18
CA PRO A 429 -4.69 40.22 30.93
C PRO A 429 -5.81 39.63 30.05
N VAL A 430 -6.57 38.71 30.65
CA VAL A 430 -7.76 38.08 30.10
C VAL A 430 -8.85 39.11 29.87
N ASN A 431 -8.94 39.68 28.68
CA ASN A 431 -10.11 40.45 28.24
C ASN A 431 -11.00 39.53 27.39
N SER A 432 -12.30 39.60 27.65
CA SER A 432 -13.37 38.86 26.99
C SER A 432 -13.17 38.73 25.48
N MET A 433 -13.02 37.49 24.99
CA MET A 433 -12.95 37.22 23.55
C MET A 433 -14.33 37.41 22.92
N THR A 434 -14.51 38.52 22.23
CA THR A 434 -15.65 38.74 21.35
C THR A 434 -15.25 38.35 19.92
N SER A 435 -16.23 37.92 19.08
CA SER A 435 -16.05 37.56 17.67
C SER A 435 -15.26 38.64 16.87
N GLY A 436 -15.41 39.92 17.23
CA GLY A 436 -14.66 41.04 16.64
C GLY A 436 -13.15 41.02 16.94
N ASN A 437 -12.72 40.52 18.09
CA ASN A 437 -11.31 40.39 18.46
C ASN A 437 -10.64 39.19 17.77
N LEU A 438 -11.38 38.10 17.52
CA LEU A 438 -10.92 36.95 16.76
C LEU A 438 -10.69 37.31 15.29
N ALA A 439 -11.63 38.05 14.69
CA ALA A 439 -11.52 38.49 13.30
C ALA A 439 -10.34 39.44 13.06
N LYS A 440 -10.07 40.38 13.97
CA LYS A 440 -8.93 41.32 13.84
C LYS A 440 -7.56 40.64 13.85
N ARG A 441 -7.39 39.57 14.63
CA ARG A 441 -6.13 38.83 14.74
C ARG A 441 -5.99 37.70 13.73
N TRP A 442 -7.03 37.43 12.95
CA TRP A 442 -7.00 36.32 11.95
C TRP A 442 -5.97 36.52 10.84
N ALA A 443 -5.74 37.77 10.44
CA ALA A 443 -4.70 38.09 9.45
C ALA A 443 -3.31 37.69 9.97
N ASP A 444 -2.99 38.01 11.21
CA ASP A 444 -1.71 37.64 11.85
C ASP A 444 -1.57 36.11 12.00
N VAL A 445 -2.66 35.40 12.29
CA VAL A 445 -2.71 33.95 12.35
C VAL A 445 -2.39 33.34 10.98
N LEU A 446 -3.00 33.85 9.92
CA LEU A 446 -2.74 33.36 8.56
C LEU A 446 -1.28 33.59 8.12
N GLU A 447 -0.64 34.68 8.59
CA GLU A 447 0.76 34.97 8.30
C GLU A 447 1.73 34.08 9.09
N SER A 448 1.36 33.72 10.34
CA SER A 448 2.17 32.88 11.23
C SER A 448 1.98 31.38 11.01
N LEU A 449 1.12 30.95 10.07
CA LEU A 449 0.87 29.53 9.79
C LEU A 449 2.16 28.82 9.34
N PRO A 450 2.49 27.67 9.95
CA PRO A 450 3.63 26.86 9.56
C PRO A 450 3.45 26.33 8.12
N GLU A 451 4.57 25.97 7.46
CA GLU A 451 4.61 25.60 6.04
C GLU A 451 3.64 24.46 5.66
N HIS A 452 3.49 23.48 6.54
CA HIS A 452 2.56 22.36 6.35
C HIS A 452 1.05 22.72 6.43
N LEU A 453 0.72 23.95 6.87
CA LEU A 453 -0.63 24.52 6.90
C LEU A 453 -0.80 25.70 5.92
N SER A 454 0.20 25.96 5.07
CA SER A 454 0.18 27.08 4.11
C SER A 454 -1.00 27.04 3.14
N PHE A 455 -1.55 25.83 2.87
CA PHE A 455 -2.73 25.67 2.02
C PHE A 455 -3.99 26.35 2.60
N VAL A 456 -4.09 26.49 3.93
CA VAL A 456 -5.21 27.21 4.57
C VAL A 456 -5.19 28.69 4.16
N ARG A 457 -3.99 29.31 4.19
CA ARG A 457 -3.78 30.68 3.73
C ARG A 457 -4.16 30.84 2.24
N SER A 458 -3.73 29.90 1.40
CA SER A 458 -4.05 29.92 -0.04
C SER A 458 -5.56 29.75 -0.28
N SER A 459 -6.22 28.82 0.43
CA SER A 459 -7.66 28.58 0.30
C SER A 459 -8.51 29.76 0.74
N VAL A 460 -8.10 30.50 1.79
CA VAL A 460 -8.78 31.74 2.20
C VAL A 460 -8.58 32.86 1.17
N LYS A 461 -7.35 33.04 0.64
CA LYS A 461 -7.06 34.06 -0.39
C LYS A 461 -7.79 33.80 -1.71
N GLN A 462 -8.07 32.54 -2.05
CA GLN A 462 -8.76 32.14 -3.27
C GLN A 462 -10.29 32.02 -3.08
N ASN A 463 -10.84 32.45 -1.96
CA ASN A 463 -12.25 32.29 -1.61
C ASN A 463 -12.78 30.84 -1.62
N MET A 464 -11.89 29.86 -1.51
CA MET A 464 -12.27 28.44 -1.45
C MET A 464 -12.58 28.00 -0.01
N LEU A 465 -12.28 28.83 1.00
CA LEU A 465 -12.54 28.62 2.42
C LEU A 465 -13.08 29.92 3.04
N THR A 466 -14.32 29.87 3.50
CA THR A 466 -14.92 30.96 4.28
C THR A 466 -14.72 30.68 5.76
N VAL A 467 -14.41 31.71 6.53
CA VAL A 467 -14.14 31.62 7.97
C VAL A 467 -15.12 32.53 8.71
N ASP A 468 -15.99 31.94 9.52
CA ASP A 468 -16.93 32.66 10.35
C ASP A 468 -16.45 32.67 11.81
N PHE A 469 -16.53 33.81 12.45
CA PHE A 469 -16.15 34.00 13.86
C PHE A 469 -17.36 34.04 14.73
N THR A 470 -17.41 33.19 15.76
CA THR A 470 -18.45 33.14 16.77
C THR A 470 -17.86 33.45 18.14
N ASP A 471 -18.71 33.77 19.12
CA ASP A 471 -18.25 34.06 20.48
C ASP A 471 -17.69 32.83 21.22
N VAL A 472 -17.82 31.63 20.62
CA VAL A 472 -17.35 30.36 21.17
C VAL A 472 -16.15 29.78 20.36
N GLY A 473 -15.89 30.32 19.15
CA GLY A 473 -14.83 29.75 18.30
C GLY A 473 -14.89 30.17 16.84
N ILE A 474 -14.27 29.36 16.00
CA ILE A 474 -14.10 29.59 14.57
C ILE A 474 -14.82 28.48 13.80
N VAL A 475 -15.64 28.86 12.81
CA VAL A 475 -16.32 27.93 11.90
C VAL A 475 -15.70 28.04 10.51
N LEU A 476 -15.17 26.92 10.02
CA LEU A 476 -14.53 26.79 8.72
C LEU A 476 -15.55 26.20 7.72
N ARG A 477 -15.84 26.92 6.64
CA ARG A 477 -16.76 26.50 5.57
C ARG A 477 -16.02 26.38 4.24
N PRO A 478 -15.52 25.20 3.88
CA PRO A 478 -14.93 24.96 2.57
C PRO A 478 -16.02 24.98 1.50
N GLN A 479 -15.71 25.53 0.33
CA GLN A 479 -16.62 25.56 -0.82
C GLN A 479 -16.47 24.35 -1.75
N ALA A 480 -15.40 23.55 -1.57
CA ALA A 480 -15.13 22.34 -2.34
C ALA A 480 -14.82 21.17 -1.41
N GLU A 481 -15.24 19.97 -1.81
CA GLU A 481 -15.05 18.72 -1.06
C GLU A 481 -13.56 18.38 -0.86
N ILE A 482 -12.73 18.69 -1.85
CA ILE A 482 -11.26 18.52 -1.76
C ILE A 482 -10.64 19.38 -0.66
N VAL A 483 -11.14 20.62 -0.47
CA VAL A 483 -10.67 21.53 0.59
C VAL A 483 -11.14 21.03 1.94
N HIS A 484 -12.35 20.47 2.03
CA HIS A 484 -12.89 19.86 3.25
C HIS A 484 -12.00 18.68 3.71
N HIS A 485 -11.72 17.71 2.85
CA HIS A 485 -10.85 16.57 3.18
C HIS A 485 -9.46 16.99 3.65
N ARG A 486 -8.82 17.91 2.95
CA ARG A 486 -7.50 18.44 3.34
C ARG A 486 -7.51 19.17 4.69
N LEU A 487 -8.61 19.86 5.02
CA LEU A 487 -8.77 20.54 6.30
C LEU A 487 -9.01 19.55 7.43
N ASP A 488 -9.80 18.51 7.20
CA ASP A 488 -10.11 17.47 8.18
C ASP A 488 -8.84 16.75 8.64
N ASP A 489 -8.00 16.31 7.70
CA ASP A 489 -6.70 15.69 7.99
C ASP A 489 -5.76 16.58 8.82
N LYS A 490 -5.82 17.91 8.64
CA LYS A 490 -4.93 18.88 9.28
C LYS A 490 -5.58 19.64 10.45
N LEU A 491 -6.82 19.33 10.76
CA LEU A 491 -7.60 20.01 11.81
C LEU A 491 -6.94 19.97 13.20
N PRO A 492 -6.32 18.85 13.64
CA PRO A 492 -5.60 18.81 14.92
C PRO A 492 -4.41 19.78 14.96
N ALA A 493 -3.63 19.85 13.87
CA ALA A 493 -2.47 20.75 13.78
C ALA A 493 -2.90 22.23 13.74
N LEU A 494 -3.99 22.52 13.02
CA LEU A 494 -4.56 23.86 12.97
C LEU A 494 -5.10 24.30 14.34
N LYS A 495 -5.79 23.43 15.06
CA LYS A 495 -6.25 23.69 16.44
C LYS A 495 -5.10 23.99 17.38
N ALA A 496 -4.02 23.21 17.33
CA ALA A 496 -2.82 23.43 18.14
C ALA A 496 -2.18 24.80 17.86
N HIS A 497 -2.09 25.19 16.60
CA HIS A 497 -1.54 26.50 16.20
C HIS A 497 -2.43 27.66 16.66
N LEU A 498 -3.75 27.52 16.56
CA LEU A 498 -4.71 28.53 17.04
C LEU A 498 -4.64 28.71 18.56
N VAL A 499 -4.54 27.62 19.32
CA VAL A 499 -4.35 27.68 20.78
C VAL A 499 -3.02 28.39 21.12
N ALA A 500 -1.95 28.09 20.40
CA ALA A 500 -0.65 28.75 20.61
C ALA A 500 -0.70 30.26 20.32
N THR A 501 -1.44 30.68 19.29
CA THR A 501 -1.49 32.07 18.83
C THR A 501 -2.49 32.93 19.64
N TYR A 502 -3.64 32.37 20.01
CA TYR A 502 -4.65 33.07 20.77
C TYR A 502 -4.46 32.92 22.28
N GLY A 503 -3.72 31.90 22.75
CA GLY A 503 -3.49 31.63 24.18
C GLY A 503 -4.70 31.01 24.92
N VAL A 504 -5.77 30.64 24.20
CA VAL A 504 -7.00 30.06 24.73
C VAL A 504 -7.48 28.93 23.84
N ALA A 505 -8.06 27.87 24.41
CA ALA A 505 -8.68 26.80 23.68
C ALA A 505 -9.94 27.29 22.94
N LEU A 506 -9.86 27.42 21.62
CA LEU A 506 -10.96 27.82 20.76
C LEU A 506 -11.68 26.60 20.17
N GLY A 507 -13.00 26.63 20.13
CA GLY A 507 -13.79 25.68 19.36
C GLY A 507 -13.57 25.90 17.88
N VAL A 508 -13.07 24.88 17.16
CA VAL A 508 -12.97 24.92 15.68
C VAL A 508 -13.90 23.87 15.11
N GLN A 509 -14.90 24.33 14.37
CA GLN A 509 -15.86 23.48 13.67
C GLN A 509 -15.63 23.52 12.18
N LEU A 510 -15.59 22.34 11.54
CA LEU A 510 -15.55 22.17 10.09
C LEU A 510 -16.95 21.76 9.60
N VAL A 511 -17.51 22.54 8.69
CA VAL A 511 -18.86 22.30 8.16
C VAL A 511 -18.75 21.74 6.75
N MET A 512 -19.51 20.66 6.45
CA MET A 512 -19.56 20.09 5.09
C MET A 512 -20.03 21.12 4.08
N PRO A 513 -19.46 21.16 2.85
CA PRO A 513 -19.96 21.99 1.78
C PRO A 513 -21.41 21.59 1.47
N ARG A 514 -22.34 22.56 1.43
CA ARG A 514 -23.71 22.31 0.98
C ARG A 514 -23.65 21.85 -0.47
N ALA A 515 -24.25 20.67 -0.76
CA ALA A 515 -24.56 20.27 -2.12
C ALA A 515 -25.40 21.38 -2.76
N VAL A 516 -24.92 21.93 -3.85
CA VAL A 516 -25.73 22.86 -4.66
C VAL A 516 -26.89 22.04 -5.21
N GLU A 517 -28.07 22.23 -4.66
CA GLU A 517 -29.32 21.72 -5.26
C GLU A 517 -29.42 22.28 -6.66
N ARG A 518 -29.24 21.41 -7.66
CA ARG A 518 -29.60 21.75 -9.03
C ARG A 518 -31.10 21.92 -9.08
N ALA A 519 -31.53 23.16 -9.25
CA ALA A 519 -32.92 23.47 -9.58
C ALA A 519 -33.34 22.69 -10.82
N THR A 520 -34.35 21.85 -10.67
CA THR A 520 -35.05 21.20 -11.78
C THR A 520 -35.74 22.27 -12.65
N PRO A 521 -35.50 22.30 -13.96
CA PRO A 521 -36.28 23.18 -14.82
C PRO A 521 -37.68 22.59 -14.99
N THR A 522 -38.69 23.34 -14.58
CA THR A 522 -40.08 23.10 -14.94
C THR A 522 -40.27 23.32 -16.45
N ASN A 523 -40.82 22.32 -17.11
CA ASN A 523 -41.32 22.41 -18.49
C ASN A 523 -42.41 23.49 -18.61
N ASP A 524 -42.21 24.41 -19.57
CA ASP A 524 -43.36 25.01 -20.26
C ASP A 524 -43.03 25.21 -21.75
N ASN A 525 -44.07 24.98 -22.53
CA ASN A 525 -44.11 24.73 -23.97
C ASN A 525 -43.69 25.89 -24.86
N GLY A 526 -43.17 25.57 -26.05
CA GLY A 526 -43.18 26.49 -27.18
C GLY A 526 -42.12 26.25 -28.25
N ALA A 527 -42.52 25.83 -29.42
CA ALA A 527 -41.79 25.39 -30.60
C ALA A 527 -41.01 26.54 -31.32
N PRO A 528 -40.43 26.33 -32.55
CA PRO A 528 -38.98 26.45 -32.79
C PRO A 528 -38.64 27.66 -33.67
N ALA A 529 -37.33 28.09 -33.64
CA ALA A 529 -36.79 28.92 -34.71
C ALA A 529 -35.25 28.77 -34.87
N SER A 530 -34.90 28.27 -36.01
CA SER A 530 -33.87 28.63 -36.99
C SER A 530 -32.50 29.15 -36.54
N SER A 531 -31.50 28.45 -37.08
CA SER A 531 -30.13 28.82 -37.49
C SER A 531 -29.74 30.28 -37.59
N SER A 532 -28.56 30.64 -37.02
CA SER A 532 -27.60 31.56 -37.68
C SER A 532 -26.22 31.56 -36.96
N GLN A 533 -25.25 31.39 -37.77
CA GLN A 533 -23.80 31.74 -37.81
C GLN A 533 -23.15 32.48 -36.65
N VAL A 534 -22.01 31.91 -36.25
CA VAL A 534 -21.00 32.44 -35.32
C VAL A 534 -20.00 33.32 -36.06
N PRO A 535 -19.63 34.51 -35.56
CA PRO A 535 -18.34 35.11 -35.83
C PRO A 535 -17.34 34.81 -34.71
N ALA A 536 -16.12 34.46 -35.12
CA ALA A 536 -14.99 34.30 -34.21
C ALA A 536 -14.54 35.68 -33.65
N ALA A 537 -14.59 35.82 -32.33
CA ALA A 537 -13.91 36.88 -31.61
C ALA A 537 -12.77 36.24 -30.79
N ILE A 538 -11.56 36.72 -30.99
CA ILE A 538 -10.35 36.34 -30.27
C ILE A 538 -10.38 37.06 -28.93
N ASP A 539 -10.40 36.30 -27.86
CA ASP A 539 -10.45 36.78 -26.47
C ASP A 539 -9.05 37.26 -26.06
N GLU A 540 -8.86 38.55 -25.78
CA GLU A 540 -7.61 39.16 -25.34
C GLU A 540 -7.28 38.93 -23.84
N ASP A 541 -8.15 38.26 -23.07
CA ASP A 541 -8.05 38.12 -21.60
C ASP A 541 -7.52 36.78 -21.09
N LEU A 542 -6.75 36.04 -21.88
CA LEU A 542 -6.15 34.79 -21.44
C LEU A 542 -4.85 35.00 -20.67
N LEU A 543 -4.73 34.44 -19.49
CA LEU A 543 -3.47 34.40 -18.75
C LEU A 543 -2.40 33.64 -19.56
N PRO A 544 -1.11 34.01 -19.46
CA PRO A 544 -0.03 33.37 -20.23
C PRO A 544 0.01 31.87 -20.12
N ILE A 545 -0.36 31.30 -18.94
CA ILE A 545 -0.38 29.86 -18.67
C ILE A 545 -1.54 29.17 -19.39
N GLU A 546 -2.70 29.83 -19.54
CA GLU A 546 -3.86 29.27 -20.24
C GLU A 546 -3.59 29.18 -21.75
N ARG A 547 -2.90 30.17 -22.34
CA ARG A 547 -2.44 30.13 -23.74
C ARG A 547 -1.50 28.96 -23.98
N THR A 548 -0.54 28.75 -23.08
CA THR A 548 0.41 27.62 -23.16
C THR A 548 -0.30 26.25 -23.06
N LEU A 549 -1.33 26.13 -22.22
CA LEU A 549 -2.11 24.88 -22.09
C LEU A 549 -2.99 24.62 -23.32
N ILE A 550 -3.61 25.64 -23.90
CA ILE A 550 -4.40 25.52 -25.13
C ILE A 550 -3.49 25.07 -26.29
N ASP A 551 -2.31 25.64 -26.43
CA ASP A 551 -1.36 25.31 -27.49
C ASP A 551 -0.76 23.91 -27.34
N LEU A 552 -0.40 23.50 -26.10
CA LEU A 552 0.20 22.19 -25.82
C LEU A 552 -0.80 21.03 -25.94
N PHE A 553 -2.05 21.24 -25.52
CA PHE A 553 -3.04 20.14 -25.41
C PHE A 553 -4.18 20.29 -26.42
N LYS A 554 -4.21 21.30 -27.28
CA LYS A 554 -5.33 21.64 -28.18
C LYS A 554 -6.69 21.66 -27.44
N ALA A 555 -6.67 22.06 -26.17
CA ALA A 555 -7.83 22.11 -25.31
C ALA A 555 -8.71 23.32 -25.68
N ARG A 556 -10.04 23.18 -25.58
CA ARG A 556 -10.98 24.30 -25.70
C ARG A 556 -11.45 24.73 -24.32
N ARG A 557 -11.52 26.03 -24.08
CA ARG A 557 -12.11 26.57 -22.84
C ARG A 557 -13.58 26.16 -22.77
N ALA A 558 -14.00 25.60 -21.64
CA ALA A 558 -15.42 25.38 -21.39
C ALA A 558 -16.10 26.73 -21.25
N SER A 559 -17.12 26.99 -22.06
CA SER A 559 -17.93 28.20 -21.95
C SER A 559 -18.62 28.24 -20.60
N THR A 560 -18.33 29.23 -19.80
CA THR A 560 -19.15 29.59 -18.63
C THR A 560 -20.55 29.95 -19.10
N PRO A 561 -21.62 29.42 -18.54
CA PRO A 561 -22.97 29.91 -18.83
C PRO A 561 -23.05 31.33 -18.29
N GLY A 562 -23.31 32.27 -19.19
CA GLY A 562 -23.56 33.66 -18.83
C GLY A 562 -24.81 33.81 -17.96
N ASN A 563 -24.80 34.89 -17.17
CA ASN A 563 -25.88 35.40 -16.32
C ASN A 563 -27.28 35.31 -16.96
#